data_f59afd3db48a78a4f1f414fdbb93c228
#
_entry.id   f59afd3db48a78a4f1f414fdbb93c228
#
_cell.length_a   1.000
_cell.length_b   1.000
_cell.length_c   1.000
_cell.angle_alpha   90.00
_cell.angle_beta   90.00
_cell.angle_gamma   90.00
#
_symmetry.space_group_name_H-M   'P 1'
#
loop_
_entity.id
_entity.type
_entity.pdbx_description
1 polymer ?
#
loop_
_entity_poly.entity_id
_entity_poly.type
_entity_poly.pdbx_seq_one_letter_code
_entity_poly.pdbx_strand_id
1 'polypeptide(L)'
;MEKRWNILPFDENKATTLKQSLGTSLTLCKILVQRGIEDFEAAKNYFRPQLDSLHDPWLMKDMRKAVNRIDLAFSNQEKILIFGDYDVDGTTAVATMYQFIASIYDPALTDFYIPHRYREGYGVSKMGIDFAAENGFSLVICLDCGIKSEELIGYAKTLGIDFIVCDHHLPGKILPDAAAILNPKQAGCSYPYKELCGCGVGFKLMSALAEHYSLPPETYYCYLDLVATAIAADIVPMTGENRVLAYFGLQKINTDPNPGIKALIKLGNIQTVLNITNVVFVIAPRVNAAGRMDDARKAVQLFIEKDETKAMQYAEMLHSDNSERKEADSSITSEALEMINSDETLINSKSSVVFNEHWHKGVVGIVASRLIEHYYRPTVVLTRSGDMVAGSARSVTGFNLYEAIYACREHLVAYGGHFAAAGLSLLPENVAAFSKKFNEVVSETIDERLLIPEIIIDAEINFTEIKESFYNNITQMEPFGPENMRPIFIARRLTETGYSKILKELHVRFVVKQQHITLNGIGFNMADKFYLLNMQKPVDLVFTIDENEWQGNKTLQLKVIDIRLSD
;
A
#
# COMPACT_ATOMS: atom_id res chain seq x y z
N MET A 1 -9.86 -6.39 -22.80
CA MET A 1 -8.64 -5.61 -23.10
C MET A 1 -7.48 -6.58 -23.30
N GLU A 2 -6.71 -6.46 -24.37
CA GLU A 2 -5.49 -7.25 -24.61
C GLU A 2 -4.40 -6.81 -23.62
N LYS A 3 -3.56 -7.79 -23.15
CA LYS A 3 -2.49 -7.49 -22.19
C LYS A 3 -1.16 -7.93 -22.78
N ARG A 4 -0.07 -7.24 -22.53
CA ARG A 4 1.28 -7.70 -22.88
C ARG A 4 1.78 -8.67 -21.83
N TRP A 5 2.41 -9.76 -22.25
CA TRP A 5 3.08 -10.72 -21.35
C TRP A 5 4.57 -10.44 -21.36
N ASN A 6 5.11 -10.19 -20.20
CA ASN A 6 6.53 -9.93 -20.01
C ASN A 6 7.10 -10.94 -19.02
N ILE A 7 7.97 -11.83 -19.50
CA ILE A 7 8.66 -12.80 -18.64
C ILE A 7 9.92 -12.13 -18.12
N LEU A 8 10.05 -12.07 -16.79
CA LEU A 8 11.22 -11.48 -16.15
C LEU A 8 12.50 -12.25 -16.51
N PRO A 9 13.57 -11.55 -16.87
CA PRO A 9 14.87 -12.17 -17.02
C PRO A 9 15.42 -12.63 -15.67
N PHE A 10 16.30 -13.61 -15.69
CA PHE A 10 17.02 -14.10 -14.52
C PHE A 10 18.45 -14.51 -14.88
N ASP A 11 19.33 -14.54 -13.87
CA ASP A 11 20.70 -15.06 -14.03
C ASP A 11 20.69 -16.60 -13.89
N GLU A 12 20.95 -17.30 -15.00
CA GLU A 12 20.91 -18.74 -15.07
C GLU A 12 21.98 -19.41 -14.20
N ASN A 13 23.17 -18.82 -14.12
CA ASN A 13 24.27 -19.34 -13.32
C ASN A 13 23.96 -19.24 -11.83
N LYS A 14 23.47 -18.07 -11.38
CA LYS A 14 23.06 -17.86 -9.98
C LYS A 14 21.91 -18.80 -9.62
N ALA A 15 20.88 -18.93 -10.46
CA ALA A 15 19.76 -19.81 -10.20
C ALA A 15 20.18 -21.30 -10.12
N THR A 16 21.10 -21.73 -10.96
CA THR A 16 21.64 -23.10 -10.94
C THR A 16 22.49 -23.35 -9.69
N THR A 17 23.33 -22.43 -9.31
CA THR A 17 24.14 -22.50 -8.08
C THR A 17 23.25 -22.54 -6.84
N LEU A 18 22.23 -21.67 -6.78
CA LEU A 18 21.28 -21.65 -5.69
C LEU A 18 20.47 -22.96 -5.61
N LYS A 19 20.08 -23.54 -6.76
CA LYS A 19 19.42 -24.84 -6.81
C LYS A 19 20.27 -25.94 -6.18
N GLN A 20 21.57 -25.97 -6.45
CA GLN A 20 22.49 -26.96 -5.88
C GLN A 20 22.60 -26.82 -4.35
N SER A 21 22.66 -25.59 -3.84
CA SER A 21 22.78 -25.33 -2.41
C SER A 21 21.48 -25.56 -1.63
N LEU A 22 20.31 -25.29 -2.21
CA LEU A 22 19.00 -25.43 -1.56
C LEU A 22 18.35 -26.80 -1.79
N GLY A 23 18.76 -27.55 -2.82
CA GLY A 23 18.14 -28.84 -3.19
C GLY A 23 16.67 -28.72 -3.64
N THR A 24 16.27 -27.58 -4.19
CA THR A 24 14.87 -27.28 -4.60
C THR A 24 14.73 -27.15 -6.12
N SER A 25 13.53 -26.79 -6.63
CA SER A 25 13.29 -26.64 -8.07
C SER A 25 14.06 -25.45 -8.67
N LEU A 26 14.47 -25.57 -9.94
CA LEU A 26 15.09 -24.46 -10.65
C LEU A 26 14.14 -23.28 -10.81
N THR A 27 12.85 -23.56 -11.02
CA THR A 27 11.80 -22.52 -11.14
C THR A 27 11.70 -21.66 -9.88
N LEU A 28 11.76 -22.26 -8.68
CA LEU A 28 11.80 -21.49 -7.44
C LEU A 28 13.09 -20.66 -7.32
N CYS A 29 14.24 -21.25 -7.69
CA CYS A 29 15.52 -20.52 -7.63
C CYS A 29 15.58 -19.33 -8.59
N LYS A 30 14.95 -19.42 -9.77
CA LYS A 30 14.79 -18.29 -10.70
C LYS A 30 14.08 -17.12 -10.01
N ILE A 31 12.96 -17.40 -9.36
CA ILE A 31 12.16 -16.40 -8.64
C ILE A 31 12.96 -15.78 -7.49
N LEU A 32 13.69 -16.59 -6.73
CA LEU A 32 14.53 -16.09 -5.63
C LEU A 32 15.63 -15.16 -6.14
N VAL A 33 16.33 -15.55 -7.22
CA VAL A 33 17.39 -14.71 -7.82
C VAL A 33 16.84 -13.40 -8.37
N GLN A 34 15.65 -13.40 -8.99
CA GLN A 34 14.96 -12.18 -9.43
C GLN A 34 14.66 -11.21 -8.26
N ARG A 35 14.55 -11.73 -7.03
CA ARG A 35 14.34 -10.97 -5.79
C ARG A 35 15.63 -10.65 -5.03
N GLY A 36 16.79 -10.86 -5.66
CA GLY A 36 18.08 -10.61 -5.05
C GLY A 36 18.52 -11.64 -4.00
N ILE A 37 17.85 -12.81 -3.93
CA ILE A 37 18.19 -13.89 -3.00
C ILE A 37 19.08 -14.88 -3.76
N GLU A 38 20.40 -14.76 -3.58
CA GLU A 38 21.36 -15.40 -4.47
C GLU A 38 22.19 -16.52 -3.81
N ASP A 39 22.13 -16.64 -2.49
CA ASP A 39 22.89 -17.63 -1.72
C ASP A 39 22.05 -18.30 -0.62
N PHE A 40 22.64 -19.29 0.05
CA PHE A 40 21.99 -20.08 1.09
C PHE A 40 21.60 -19.25 2.31
N GLU A 41 22.47 -18.36 2.80
CA GLU A 41 22.19 -17.57 4.00
C GLU A 41 21.10 -16.53 3.72
N ALA A 42 21.11 -15.88 2.55
CA ALA A 42 20.05 -14.99 2.11
C ALA A 42 18.71 -15.74 2.01
N ALA A 43 18.70 -16.94 1.42
CA ALA A 43 17.49 -17.77 1.34
C ALA A 43 17.00 -18.22 2.72
N LYS A 44 17.91 -18.64 3.61
CA LYS A 44 17.58 -19.02 4.99
C LYS A 44 16.91 -17.85 5.75
N ASN A 45 17.48 -16.65 5.68
CA ASN A 45 16.91 -15.45 6.31
C ASN A 45 15.55 -15.07 5.69
N TYR A 46 15.41 -15.24 4.39
CA TYR A 46 14.17 -14.98 3.70
C TYR A 46 13.05 -15.95 4.11
N PHE A 47 13.30 -17.26 4.16
CA PHE A 47 12.30 -18.27 4.52
C PHE A 47 12.09 -18.41 6.05
N ARG A 48 13.01 -17.93 6.86
CA ARG A 48 12.98 -17.99 8.32
C ARG A 48 13.34 -16.63 8.93
N PRO A 49 12.48 -15.62 8.74
CA PRO A 49 12.71 -14.30 9.30
C PRO A 49 12.83 -14.37 10.82
N GLN A 50 13.71 -13.55 11.39
CA GLN A 50 13.97 -13.44 12.83
C GLN A 50 13.92 -11.96 13.23
N LEU A 51 13.35 -11.63 14.38
CA LEU A 51 13.33 -10.26 14.90
C LEU A 51 14.75 -9.74 15.19
N ASP A 52 15.66 -10.63 15.55
CA ASP A 52 17.07 -10.29 15.76
C ASP A 52 17.82 -9.87 14.49
N SER A 53 17.22 -10.08 13.31
CA SER A 53 17.76 -9.60 12.04
C SER A 53 17.42 -8.14 11.72
N LEU A 54 16.60 -7.50 12.54
CA LEU A 54 16.32 -6.08 12.41
C LEU A 54 17.58 -5.26 12.69
N HIS A 55 17.81 -4.22 11.88
CA HIS A 55 18.98 -3.38 12.04
C HIS A 55 18.95 -2.61 13.36
N ASP A 56 20.13 -2.36 13.90
CA ASP A 56 20.32 -1.51 15.07
C ASP A 56 19.70 -0.12 14.83
N PRO A 57 18.73 0.32 15.68
CA PRO A 57 18.08 1.62 15.53
C PRO A 57 19.04 2.80 15.62
N TRP A 58 20.16 2.66 16.31
CA TRP A 58 21.18 3.69 16.49
C TRP A 58 21.96 4.03 15.21
N LEU A 59 21.86 3.20 14.16
CA LEU A 59 22.39 3.49 12.82
C LEU A 59 21.59 4.57 12.10
N MET A 60 20.36 4.85 12.52
CA MET A 60 19.55 5.90 11.92
C MET A 60 20.08 7.28 12.35
N LYS A 61 20.35 8.12 11.36
CA LYS A 61 20.83 9.47 11.60
C LYS A 61 19.89 10.22 12.54
N ASP A 62 20.48 10.98 13.47
CA ASP A 62 19.79 11.75 14.52
C ASP A 62 19.04 10.93 15.59
N MET A 63 19.09 9.59 15.57
CA MET A 63 18.42 8.77 16.59
C MET A 63 18.84 9.15 18.01
N ARG A 64 20.14 9.35 18.24
CA ARG A 64 20.63 9.77 19.57
C ARG A 64 20.13 11.16 19.98
N LYS A 65 20.00 12.10 19.03
CA LYS A 65 19.41 13.42 19.32
C LYS A 65 17.93 13.29 19.68
N ALA A 66 17.19 12.45 18.96
CA ALA A 66 15.76 12.20 19.24
C ALA A 66 15.59 11.64 20.65
N VAL A 67 16.33 10.57 20.99
CA VAL A 67 16.28 9.95 22.33
C VAL A 67 16.66 10.94 23.42
N ASN A 68 17.75 11.69 23.26
CA ASN A 68 18.17 12.70 24.25
C ASN A 68 17.15 13.81 24.43
N ARG A 69 16.45 14.24 23.35
CA ARG A 69 15.42 15.30 23.45
C ARG A 69 14.19 14.77 24.19
N ILE A 70 13.81 13.52 23.98
CA ILE A 70 12.71 12.87 24.69
C ILE A 70 13.07 12.67 26.17
N ASP A 71 14.29 12.21 26.46
CA ASP A 71 14.79 12.07 27.83
C ASP A 71 14.78 13.39 28.60
N LEU A 72 15.19 14.50 27.93
CA LEU A 72 15.09 15.85 28.48
C LEU A 72 13.63 16.25 28.77
N ALA A 73 12.70 15.92 27.84
CA ALA A 73 11.29 16.20 28.05
C ALA A 73 10.72 15.46 29.25
N PHE A 74 11.08 14.18 29.41
CA PHE A 74 10.69 13.37 30.59
C PHE A 74 11.25 13.95 31.89
N SER A 75 12.51 14.32 31.89
CA SER A 75 13.19 14.89 33.06
C SER A 75 12.58 16.24 33.49
N ASN A 76 12.14 17.03 32.54
CA ASN A 76 11.54 18.35 32.76
C ASN A 76 10.02 18.31 32.95
N GLN A 77 9.39 17.14 32.87
CA GLN A 77 7.93 16.95 32.87
C GLN A 77 7.22 17.81 31.79
N GLU A 78 7.79 17.83 30.58
CA GLU A 78 7.25 18.55 29.44
C GLU A 78 6.04 17.81 28.85
N LYS A 79 5.07 18.57 28.31
CA LYS A 79 3.97 17.98 27.56
C LYS A 79 4.44 17.58 26.15
N ILE A 80 4.11 16.36 25.74
CA ILE A 80 4.49 15.76 24.46
C ILE A 80 3.25 15.51 23.61
N LEU A 81 3.23 16.02 22.39
CA LEU A 81 2.18 15.78 21.40
C LEU A 81 2.66 14.76 20.37
N ILE A 82 1.93 13.67 20.21
CA ILE A 82 2.15 12.70 19.14
C ILE A 82 1.33 13.12 17.93
N PHE A 83 1.99 13.55 16.87
CA PHE A 83 1.37 14.08 15.66
C PHE A 83 1.56 13.09 14.50
N GLY A 84 0.57 12.90 13.65
CA GLY A 84 0.73 12.06 12.45
C GLY A 84 -0.30 12.35 11.38
N ASP A 85 -0.14 11.74 10.20
CA ASP A 85 -1.08 11.90 9.11
C ASP A 85 -2.38 11.10 9.32
N TYR A 86 -3.37 11.34 8.47
CA TYR A 86 -4.75 10.82 8.59
C TYR A 86 -4.98 9.47 7.90
N ASP A 87 -4.00 8.87 7.26
CA ASP A 87 -4.15 7.55 6.64
C ASP A 87 -3.80 6.41 7.62
N VAL A 88 -3.73 5.17 7.11
CA VAL A 88 -3.47 4.00 7.97
C VAL A 88 -2.07 4.05 8.56
N ASP A 89 -1.05 4.43 7.77
CA ASP A 89 0.33 4.49 8.27
C ASP A 89 0.44 5.56 9.37
N GLY A 90 -0.04 6.79 9.12
CA GLY A 90 -0.02 7.86 10.11
C GLY A 90 -0.83 7.52 11.37
N THR A 91 -2.07 7.01 11.24
CA THR A 91 -2.92 6.72 12.41
C THR A 91 -2.42 5.54 13.24
N THR A 92 -1.86 4.50 12.63
CA THR A 92 -1.23 3.39 13.37
C THR A 92 0.07 3.82 14.00
N ALA A 93 0.87 4.65 13.33
CA ALA A 93 2.10 5.21 13.90
C ALA A 93 1.82 6.06 15.14
N VAL A 94 0.80 6.92 15.08
CA VAL A 94 0.36 7.72 16.23
C VAL A 94 -0.15 6.82 17.35
N ALA A 95 -0.99 5.84 17.05
CA ALA A 95 -1.54 4.93 18.06
C ALA A 95 -0.44 4.12 18.78
N THR A 96 0.56 3.63 18.04
CA THR A 96 1.69 2.87 18.63
C THR A 96 2.57 3.76 19.48
N MET A 97 2.98 4.92 18.97
CA MET A 97 3.86 5.84 19.69
C MET A 97 3.18 6.43 20.92
N TYR A 98 1.91 6.83 20.82
CA TYR A 98 1.13 7.33 21.95
C TYR A 98 1.06 6.30 23.08
N GLN A 99 0.68 5.06 22.78
CA GLN A 99 0.60 4.00 23.78
C GLN A 99 1.97 3.67 24.38
N PHE A 100 3.01 3.64 23.57
CA PHE A 100 4.38 3.38 24.04
C PHE A 100 4.86 4.49 24.97
N ILE A 101 4.77 5.77 24.57
CA ILE A 101 5.18 6.89 25.44
C ILE A 101 4.34 6.92 26.71
N ALA A 102 3.02 6.77 26.64
CA ALA A 102 2.14 6.71 27.81
C ALA A 102 2.42 5.53 28.75
N SER A 103 3.13 4.49 28.29
CA SER A 103 3.54 3.36 29.13
C SER A 103 4.83 3.60 29.91
N ILE A 104 5.65 4.57 29.47
CA ILE A 104 6.98 4.86 30.08
C ILE A 104 7.08 6.29 30.61
N TYR A 105 6.06 7.10 30.41
CA TYR A 105 5.97 8.49 30.85
C TYR A 105 4.56 8.80 31.36
N ASP A 106 4.38 9.96 32.00
CA ASP A 106 3.07 10.37 32.54
C ASP A 106 2.02 10.53 31.42
N PRO A 107 0.96 9.70 31.40
CA PRO A 107 -0.09 9.80 30.39
C PRO A 107 -0.82 11.16 30.39
N ALA A 108 -0.85 11.89 31.52
CA ALA A 108 -1.47 13.20 31.62
C ALA A 108 -0.67 14.29 30.88
N LEU A 109 0.60 14.02 30.57
CA LEU A 109 1.49 14.91 29.82
C LEU A 109 1.63 14.50 28.35
N THR A 110 0.86 13.49 27.90
CA THR A 110 0.94 12.98 26.52
C THR A 110 -0.43 13.03 25.86
N ASP A 111 -0.52 13.59 24.67
CA ASP A 111 -1.74 13.61 23.86
C ASP A 111 -1.38 13.38 22.39
N PHE A 112 -2.38 13.26 21.53
CA PHE A 112 -2.17 13.07 20.10
C PHE A 112 -3.01 14.02 19.24
N TYR A 113 -2.54 14.28 18.02
CA TYR A 113 -3.20 15.13 17.03
C TYR A 113 -3.14 14.49 15.64
N ILE A 114 -4.28 14.48 14.96
CA ILE A 114 -4.41 14.11 13.55
C ILE A 114 -5.02 15.29 12.79
N PRO A 115 -4.37 15.79 11.72
CA PRO A 115 -4.90 16.91 10.95
C PRO A 115 -6.16 16.50 10.18
N HIS A 116 -7.10 17.44 10.07
CA HIS A 116 -8.30 17.21 9.29
C HIS A 116 -8.01 17.40 7.80
N ARG A 117 -8.14 16.33 7.02
CA ARG A 117 -7.78 16.24 5.59
C ARG A 117 -8.22 17.43 4.73
N TYR A 118 -9.43 17.96 4.95
CA TYR A 118 -10.01 19.00 4.10
C TYR A 118 -9.81 20.43 4.61
N ARG A 119 -9.58 20.60 5.91
CA ARG A 119 -9.39 21.90 6.54
C ARG A 119 -7.91 22.27 6.66
N GLU A 120 -7.07 21.27 6.88
CA GLU A 120 -5.66 21.44 7.20
C GLU A 120 -4.73 20.92 6.09
N GLY A 121 -5.18 19.92 5.34
CA GLY A 121 -4.39 19.26 4.30
C GLY A 121 -3.58 18.07 4.82
N TYR A 122 -2.52 17.73 4.11
CA TYR A 122 -1.63 16.63 4.42
C TYR A 122 -0.49 17.08 5.34
N GLY A 123 -0.20 16.27 6.36
CA GLY A 123 0.98 16.40 7.21
C GLY A 123 0.87 17.52 8.25
N VAL A 124 2.01 18.09 8.63
CA VAL A 124 2.07 19.16 9.64
C VAL A 124 1.24 20.35 9.21
N SER A 125 0.39 20.86 10.10
CA SER A 125 -0.52 21.98 9.84
C SER A 125 -0.28 23.11 10.83
N LYS A 126 -0.61 24.35 10.39
CA LYS A 126 -0.58 25.51 11.28
C LYS A 126 -1.55 25.34 12.45
N MET A 127 -2.75 24.81 12.20
CA MET A 127 -3.75 24.57 13.25
C MET A 127 -3.24 23.58 14.30
N GLY A 128 -2.54 22.50 13.88
CA GLY A 128 -1.95 21.55 14.81
C GLY A 128 -0.82 22.15 15.65
N ILE A 129 -0.03 23.07 15.08
CA ILE A 129 1.01 23.79 15.81
C ILE A 129 0.39 24.78 16.80
N ASP A 130 -0.62 25.56 16.36
CA ASP A 130 -1.35 26.48 17.24
C ASP A 130 -2.01 25.71 18.40
N PHE A 131 -2.62 24.55 18.12
CA PHE A 131 -3.16 23.65 19.16
C PHE A 131 -2.07 23.23 20.16
N ALA A 132 -0.89 22.84 19.67
CA ALA A 132 0.23 22.47 20.56
C ALA A 132 0.65 23.64 21.47
N ALA A 133 0.76 24.86 20.91
CA ALA A 133 1.12 26.05 21.67
C ALA A 133 0.06 26.41 22.72
N GLU A 134 -1.21 26.45 22.35
CA GLU A 134 -2.35 26.81 23.23
C GLU A 134 -2.51 25.81 24.39
N ASN A 135 -2.13 24.55 24.20
CA ASN A 135 -2.23 23.50 25.24
C ASN A 135 -0.91 23.27 25.99
N GLY A 136 0.13 24.05 25.70
CA GLY A 136 1.41 24.02 26.42
C GLY A 136 2.29 22.83 26.12
N PHE A 137 2.18 22.24 24.91
CA PHE A 137 3.11 21.24 24.43
C PHE A 137 4.41 21.90 23.99
N SER A 138 5.54 21.38 24.43
CA SER A 138 6.88 21.86 24.09
C SER A 138 7.66 20.92 23.16
N LEU A 139 7.18 19.67 23.02
CA LEU A 139 7.73 18.68 22.10
C LEU A 139 6.62 18.03 21.26
N VAL A 140 6.84 17.98 19.96
CA VAL A 140 6.00 17.24 19.01
C VAL A 140 6.81 16.09 18.41
N ILE A 141 6.33 14.85 18.54
CA ILE A 141 6.85 13.70 17.81
C ILE A 141 5.96 13.51 16.59
N CYS A 142 6.47 13.88 15.42
CA CYS A 142 5.74 13.85 14.15
C CYS A 142 6.03 12.55 13.43
N LEU A 143 4.99 11.82 13.04
CA LEU A 143 5.05 10.47 12.47
C LEU A 143 4.44 10.45 11.06
N ASP A 144 5.10 9.79 10.12
CA ASP A 144 4.66 9.64 8.73
C ASP A 144 4.45 10.97 7.97
N CYS A 145 5.04 12.05 8.47
CA CYS A 145 5.00 13.36 7.84
C CYS A 145 6.08 14.28 8.43
N GLY A 146 6.22 15.47 7.86
CA GLY A 146 7.05 16.52 8.42
C GLY A 146 8.37 16.76 7.69
N ILE A 147 8.91 15.83 6.92
CA ILE A 147 10.22 15.98 6.23
C ILE A 147 10.26 17.17 5.23
N LYS A 148 9.10 17.60 4.73
CA LYS A 148 8.95 18.74 3.80
C LYS A 148 8.31 19.95 4.46
N SER A 149 8.14 19.97 5.78
CA SER A 149 7.42 21.03 6.52
C SER A 149 8.38 22.07 7.09
N GLU A 150 9.35 22.55 6.30
CA GLU A 150 10.38 23.49 6.72
C GLU A 150 9.80 24.77 7.35
N GLU A 151 8.89 25.45 6.65
CA GLU A 151 8.28 26.71 7.10
C GLU A 151 7.46 26.53 8.39
N LEU A 152 6.68 25.44 8.45
CA LEU A 152 5.78 25.16 9.58
C LEU A 152 6.56 24.76 10.84
N ILE A 153 7.61 23.94 10.69
CA ILE A 153 8.48 23.57 11.82
C ILE A 153 9.29 24.79 12.28
N GLY A 154 9.71 25.67 11.34
CA GLY A 154 10.30 26.95 11.68
C GLY A 154 9.34 27.85 12.46
N TYR A 155 8.06 27.89 12.09
CA TYR A 155 7.03 28.58 12.85
C TYR A 155 6.85 28.01 14.26
N ALA A 156 6.76 26.69 14.41
CA ALA A 156 6.66 26.01 15.71
C ALA A 156 7.83 26.39 16.63
N LYS A 157 9.04 26.45 16.10
CA LYS A 157 10.23 26.86 16.85
C LYS A 157 10.14 28.29 17.40
N THR A 158 9.48 29.23 16.68
CA THR A 158 9.24 30.57 17.19
C THR A 158 8.27 30.60 18.39
N LEU A 159 7.47 29.57 18.54
CA LEU A 159 6.56 29.35 19.67
C LEU A 159 7.18 28.52 20.81
N GLY A 160 8.46 28.16 20.70
CA GLY A 160 9.17 27.33 21.70
C GLY A 160 8.81 25.85 21.64
N ILE A 161 8.33 25.36 20.50
CA ILE A 161 7.95 23.96 20.31
C ILE A 161 9.02 23.26 19.45
N ASP A 162 9.63 22.21 19.99
CA ASP A 162 10.57 21.35 19.28
C ASP A 162 9.84 20.24 18.53
N PHE A 163 10.39 19.85 17.36
CA PHE A 163 9.91 18.74 16.57
C PHE A 163 10.94 17.62 16.51
N ILE A 164 10.48 16.36 16.64
CA ILE A 164 11.18 15.15 16.20
C ILE A 164 10.40 14.62 15.02
N VAL A 165 11.00 14.59 13.83
CA VAL A 165 10.38 14.12 12.59
C VAL A 165 10.74 12.65 12.37
N CYS A 166 9.74 11.76 12.35
CA CYS A 166 9.85 10.33 12.02
C CYS A 166 9.11 10.09 10.71
N ASP A 167 9.81 10.19 9.59
CA ASP A 167 9.21 10.19 8.26
C ASP A 167 9.98 9.29 7.30
N HIS A 168 9.33 8.79 6.27
CA HIS A 168 9.92 7.93 5.25
C HIS A 168 9.82 8.50 3.83
N HIS A 169 9.12 9.61 3.67
CA HIS A 169 8.99 10.30 2.39
C HIS A 169 10.33 10.86 1.91
N LEU A 170 10.46 11.06 0.59
CA LEU A 170 11.64 11.66 0.00
C LEU A 170 11.84 13.09 0.54
N PRO A 171 13.02 13.41 1.09
CA PRO A 171 13.32 14.74 1.58
C PRO A 171 13.23 15.80 0.49
N GLY A 172 12.86 17.03 0.89
CA GLY A 172 12.97 18.21 0.05
C GLY A 172 14.44 18.65 -0.14
N LYS A 173 14.63 19.76 -0.88
CA LYS A 173 15.96 20.38 -1.04
C LYS A 173 16.50 20.92 0.27
N ILE A 174 15.63 21.41 1.13
CA ILE A 174 15.94 21.95 2.44
C ILE A 174 15.20 21.09 3.46
N LEU A 175 15.90 20.72 4.52
CA LEU A 175 15.32 19.95 5.63
C LEU A 175 14.75 20.91 6.68
N PRO A 176 13.68 20.54 7.39
CA PRO A 176 13.14 21.34 8.48
C PRO A 176 14.17 21.49 9.63
N ASP A 177 14.16 22.64 10.31
CA ASP A 177 15.00 22.90 11.48
C ASP A 177 14.38 22.25 12.73
N ALA A 178 14.33 20.92 12.73
CA ALA A 178 13.81 20.08 13.80
C ALA A 178 14.92 19.70 14.79
N ALA A 179 14.57 19.37 16.03
CA ALA A 179 15.49 18.85 17.06
C ALA A 179 16.16 17.55 16.61
N ALA A 180 15.41 16.70 15.90
CA ALA A 180 15.93 15.49 15.25
C ALA A 180 15.08 15.12 14.03
N ILE A 181 15.73 14.50 13.01
CA ILE A 181 15.07 13.99 11.83
C ILE A 181 15.44 12.51 11.68
N LEU A 182 14.46 11.64 11.90
CA LEU A 182 14.56 10.21 11.66
C LEU A 182 13.93 9.90 10.31
N ASN A 183 14.76 9.79 9.28
CA ASN A 183 14.35 9.42 7.94
C ASN A 183 15.47 8.64 7.27
N PRO A 184 15.25 7.35 6.92
CA PRO A 184 16.29 6.53 6.29
C PRO A 184 16.83 7.09 4.98
N LYS A 185 15.97 7.87 4.26
CA LYS A 185 16.26 8.43 2.92
C LYS A 185 16.98 9.79 2.97
N GLN A 186 17.15 10.39 4.17
CA GLN A 186 17.87 11.66 4.28
C GLN A 186 19.36 11.52 3.95
N ALA A 187 19.94 12.57 3.40
CA ALA A 187 21.37 12.60 3.06
C ALA A 187 22.27 12.32 4.27
N GLY A 188 23.24 11.44 4.09
CA GLY A 188 24.18 11.05 5.15
C GLY A 188 23.59 10.13 6.23
N CYS A 189 22.42 9.56 6.02
CA CYS A 189 21.89 8.50 6.89
C CYS A 189 22.53 7.15 6.53
N SER A 190 23.16 6.50 7.50
CA SER A 190 23.81 5.19 7.32
C SER A 190 22.89 3.99 7.58
N TYR A 191 21.61 4.25 7.92
CA TYR A 191 20.65 3.19 8.16
C TYR A 191 20.52 2.28 6.93
N PRO A 192 20.72 0.96 7.04
CA PRO A 192 20.87 0.09 5.88
C PRO A 192 19.60 -0.03 5.03
N TYR A 193 18.42 -0.11 5.66
CA TYR A 193 17.14 -0.28 4.98
C TYR A 193 16.43 1.06 4.78
N LYS A 194 16.16 1.43 3.51
CA LYS A 194 15.63 2.75 3.16
C LYS A 194 14.09 2.81 3.05
N GLU A 195 13.43 1.68 2.99
CA GLU A 195 12.02 1.58 2.60
C GLU A 195 11.08 1.25 3.77
N LEU A 196 11.47 1.60 5.02
CA LEU A 196 10.52 1.55 6.14
C LEU A 196 9.31 2.45 5.84
N CYS A 197 8.10 2.06 6.26
CA CYS A 197 6.95 2.96 6.33
C CYS A 197 7.08 3.93 7.53
N GLY A 198 6.23 4.96 7.62
CA GLY A 198 6.27 5.95 8.70
C GLY A 198 6.12 5.32 10.09
N CYS A 199 5.18 4.38 10.25
CA CYS A 199 5.03 3.59 11.48
C CYS A 199 6.29 2.75 11.78
N GLY A 200 6.95 2.22 10.75
CA GLY A 200 8.23 1.50 10.88
C GLY A 200 9.36 2.38 11.39
N VAL A 201 9.44 3.63 10.94
CA VAL A 201 10.40 4.61 11.48
C VAL A 201 10.09 4.91 12.94
N GLY A 202 8.81 5.14 13.29
CA GLY A 202 8.37 5.29 14.68
C GLY A 202 8.71 4.07 15.54
N PHE A 203 8.54 2.85 15.00
CA PHE A 203 8.92 1.61 15.67
C PHE A 203 10.42 1.56 16.00
N LYS A 204 11.29 2.07 15.13
CA LYS A 204 12.73 2.17 15.41
C LYS A 204 13.04 3.18 16.53
N LEU A 205 12.29 4.27 16.63
CA LEU A 205 12.42 5.19 17.76
C LEU A 205 11.99 4.52 19.07
N MET A 206 10.89 3.77 19.06
CA MET A 206 10.46 2.99 20.25
C MET A 206 11.51 1.97 20.67
N SER A 207 12.13 1.26 19.70
CA SER A 207 13.23 0.32 19.96
C SER A 207 14.43 1.00 20.63
N ALA A 208 14.86 2.17 20.12
CA ALA A 208 15.97 2.92 20.67
C ALA A 208 15.66 3.46 22.10
N LEU A 209 14.43 3.91 22.34
CA LEU A 209 13.98 4.33 23.68
C LEU A 209 13.93 3.14 24.65
N ALA A 210 13.44 1.99 24.21
CA ALA A 210 13.41 0.78 25.03
C ALA A 210 14.83 0.35 25.44
N GLU A 211 15.79 0.36 24.52
CA GLU A 211 17.20 0.10 24.83
C GLU A 211 17.77 1.13 25.81
N HIS A 212 17.51 2.42 25.58
CA HIS A 212 17.98 3.51 26.42
C HIS A 212 17.52 3.36 27.88
N TYR A 213 16.26 2.99 28.08
CA TYR A 213 15.69 2.76 29.41
C TYR A 213 15.83 1.31 29.92
N SER A 214 16.56 0.46 29.20
CA SER A 214 16.76 -0.97 29.55
C SER A 214 15.41 -1.72 29.69
N LEU A 215 14.44 -1.41 28.86
CA LEU A 215 13.15 -2.08 28.81
C LEU A 215 13.22 -3.34 27.93
N PRO A 216 12.44 -4.38 28.26
CA PRO A 216 12.41 -5.58 27.44
C PRO A 216 11.74 -5.33 26.08
N PRO A 217 12.15 -6.06 25.02
CA PRO A 217 11.62 -5.86 23.66
C PRO A 217 10.10 -6.01 23.53
N GLU A 218 9.47 -6.78 24.39
CA GLU A 218 8.01 -6.98 24.47
C GLU A 218 7.26 -5.66 24.64
N THR A 219 7.89 -4.64 25.23
CA THR A 219 7.28 -3.30 25.43
C THR A 219 6.95 -2.60 24.12
N TYR A 220 7.61 -2.93 23.01
CA TYR A 220 7.31 -2.40 21.69
C TYR A 220 6.92 -3.48 20.67
N TYR A 221 7.30 -4.74 20.86
CA TYR A 221 6.85 -5.85 20.01
C TYR A 221 5.34 -6.10 20.12
N CYS A 222 4.72 -5.68 21.22
CA CYS A 222 3.25 -5.76 21.39
C CYS A 222 2.47 -4.95 20.33
N TYR A 223 3.11 -4.06 19.58
CA TYR A 223 2.50 -3.25 18.51
C TYR A 223 2.77 -3.77 17.09
N LEU A 224 3.41 -4.92 16.91
CA LEU A 224 3.77 -5.45 15.60
C LEU A 224 2.57 -5.66 14.67
N ASP A 225 1.40 -5.94 15.21
CA ASP A 225 0.16 -6.04 14.44
C ASP A 225 -0.26 -4.72 13.80
N LEU A 226 -0.12 -3.60 14.50
CA LEU A 226 -0.35 -2.25 13.97
C LEU A 226 0.73 -1.87 12.94
N VAL A 227 2.00 -2.19 13.21
CA VAL A 227 3.10 -1.98 12.27
C VAL A 227 2.90 -2.76 10.97
N ALA A 228 2.47 -4.03 11.05
CA ALA A 228 2.15 -4.83 9.86
C ALA A 228 0.95 -4.26 9.09
N THR A 229 -0.02 -3.68 9.80
CA THR A 229 -1.18 -3.01 9.19
C THR A 229 -0.74 -1.77 8.42
N ALA A 230 0.18 -0.97 8.98
CA ALA A 230 0.81 0.17 8.33
C ALA A 230 1.54 -0.25 7.04
N ILE A 231 2.49 -1.19 7.15
CA ILE A 231 3.28 -1.71 6.02
C ILE A 231 2.38 -2.18 4.88
N ALA A 232 1.31 -2.91 5.21
CA ALA A 232 0.37 -3.41 4.22
C ALA A 232 -0.42 -2.29 3.53
N ALA A 233 -0.81 -1.26 4.27
CA ALA A 233 -1.67 -0.19 3.77
C ALA A 233 -0.92 0.87 2.96
N ASP A 234 0.32 1.17 3.34
CA ASP A 234 1.16 2.16 2.66
C ASP A 234 1.84 1.62 1.39
N ILE A 235 1.70 0.31 1.13
CA ILE A 235 2.19 -0.33 -0.11
C ILE A 235 3.71 -0.19 -0.27
N VAL A 236 4.46 -0.11 0.82
CA VAL A 236 5.93 -0.12 0.80
C VAL A 236 6.49 -1.48 0.39
N PRO A 237 7.75 -1.56 -0.09
CA PRO A 237 8.39 -2.82 -0.45
C PRO A 237 8.31 -3.87 0.66
N MET A 238 7.83 -5.07 0.33
CA MET A 238 7.74 -6.22 1.24
C MET A 238 9.05 -6.99 1.27
N THR A 239 10.13 -6.25 1.51
CA THR A 239 11.52 -6.75 1.56
C THR A 239 12.18 -6.35 2.87
N GLY A 240 13.38 -6.84 3.14
CA GLY A 240 14.17 -6.45 4.31
C GLY A 240 13.37 -6.42 5.62
N GLU A 241 13.49 -5.32 6.35
CA GLU A 241 12.82 -5.17 7.65
C GLU A 241 11.29 -5.10 7.56
N ASN A 242 10.72 -4.49 6.50
CA ASN A 242 9.27 -4.48 6.32
C ASN A 242 8.72 -5.90 6.25
N ARG A 243 9.41 -6.82 5.57
CA ARG A 243 8.99 -8.22 5.49
C ARG A 243 9.09 -8.91 6.84
N VAL A 244 10.14 -8.68 7.62
CA VAL A 244 10.30 -9.25 8.97
C VAL A 244 9.19 -8.73 9.89
N LEU A 245 8.98 -7.41 9.93
CA LEU A 245 7.94 -6.79 10.76
C LEU A 245 6.53 -7.25 10.36
N ALA A 246 6.25 -7.32 9.06
CA ALA A 246 4.96 -7.82 8.56
C ALA A 246 4.75 -9.31 8.86
N TYR A 247 5.79 -10.14 8.79
CA TYR A 247 5.71 -11.56 9.13
C TYR A 247 5.29 -11.78 10.60
N PHE A 248 5.98 -11.15 11.54
CA PHE A 248 5.66 -11.27 12.97
C PHE A 248 4.38 -10.54 13.33
N GLY A 249 4.10 -9.40 12.69
CA GLY A 249 2.85 -8.67 12.88
C GLY A 249 1.63 -9.47 12.41
N LEU A 250 1.71 -10.19 11.28
CA LEU A 250 0.65 -11.09 10.85
C LEU A 250 0.46 -12.28 11.79
N GLN A 251 1.54 -12.83 12.35
CA GLN A 251 1.41 -13.85 13.40
C GLN A 251 0.63 -13.29 14.60
N LYS A 252 0.97 -12.07 15.05
CA LYS A 252 0.26 -11.42 16.15
C LYS A 252 -1.21 -11.14 15.80
N ILE A 253 -1.51 -10.64 14.59
CA ILE A 253 -2.89 -10.44 14.11
C ILE A 253 -3.71 -11.74 14.20
N ASN A 254 -3.10 -12.88 13.93
CA ASN A 254 -3.77 -14.17 13.92
C ASN A 254 -3.83 -14.87 15.28
N THR A 255 -3.06 -14.43 16.27
CA THR A 255 -2.98 -15.08 17.60
C THR A 255 -3.52 -14.21 18.72
N ASP A 256 -3.05 -12.97 18.82
CA ASP A 256 -3.38 -12.01 19.88
C ASP A 256 -3.43 -10.59 19.31
N PRO A 257 -4.42 -10.27 18.46
CA PRO A 257 -4.53 -8.95 17.83
C PRO A 257 -4.92 -7.86 18.83
N ASN A 258 -4.50 -6.63 18.53
CA ASN A 258 -5.05 -5.42 19.13
C ASN A 258 -6.59 -5.45 19.14
N PRO A 259 -7.28 -5.01 20.21
CA PRO A 259 -8.74 -5.02 20.28
C PRO A 259 -9.43 -4.36 19.09
N GLY A 260 -8.88 -3.26 18.56
CA GLY A 260 -9.38 -2.58 17.38
C GLY A 260 -9.26 -3.43 16.11
N ILE A 261 -8.11 -4.09 15.91
CA ILE A 261 -7.93 -5.03 14.79
C ILE A 261 -8.89 -6.21 14.91
N LYS A 262 -9.05 -6.78 16.11
CA LYS A 262 -9.99 -7.86 16.39
C LYS A 262 -11.44 -7.48 16.03
N ALA A 263 -11.84 -6.26 16.37
CA ALA A 263 -13.16 -5.72 16.01
C ALA A 263 -13.33 -5.58 14.48
N LEU A 264 -12.31 -5.05 13.78
CA LEU A 264 -12.34 -4.92 12.31
C LEU A 264 -12.39 -6.28 11.60
N ILE A 265 -11.68 -7.30 12.10
CA ILE A 265 -11.74 -8.68 11.61
C ILE A 265 -13.15 -9.23 11.71
N LYS A 266 -13.79 -9.05 12.87
CA LYS A 266 -15.16 -9.51 13.11
C LYS A 266 -16.15 -8.84 12.16
N LEU A 267 -16.09 -7.50 12.00
CA LEU A 267 -16.92 -6.76 11.05
C LEU A 267 -16.61 -7.09 9.58
N GLY A 268 -15.38 -7.49 9.29
CA GLY A 268 -14.98 -7.99 7.97
C GLY A 268 -15.47 -9.41 7.66
N ASN A 269 -16.06 -10.09 8.64
CA ASN A 269 -16.51 -11.49 8.53
C ASN A 269 -15.41 -12.44 8.02
N ILE A 270 -14.16 -12.23 8.48
CA ILE A 270 -13.02 -13.07 8.09
C ILE A 270 -12.97 -14.27 9.04
N GLN A 271 -13.10 -15.47 8.48
CA GLN A 271 -13.13 -16.74 9.24
C GLN A 271 -11.87 -17.59 9.02
N THR A 272 -10.96 -17.12 8.19
CA THR A 272 -9.71 -17.82 7.85
C THR A 272 -8.51 -17.10 8.46
N VAL A 273 -7.35 -17.75 8.45
CA VAL A 273 -6.08 -17.10 8.79
C VAL A 273 -5.88 -15.90 7.87
N LEU A 274 -5.63 -14.73 8.47
CA LEU A 274 -5.41 -13.50 7.72
C LEU A 274 -4.02 -13.49 7.09
N ASN A 275 -3.98 -13.00 5.86
CA ASN A 275 -2.77 -12.64 5.16
C ASN A 275 -2.76 -11.12 4.84
N ILE A 276 -1.70 -10.63 4.22
CA ILE A 276 -1.57 -9.22 3.83
C ILE A 276 -2.74 -8.75 2.96
N THR A 277 -3.24 -9.60 2.05
CA THR A 277 -4.38 -9.25 1.18
C THR A 277 -5.63 -8.91 2.01
N ASN A 278 -5.89 -9.64 3.09
CA ASN A 278 -7.00 -9.33 3.99
C ASN A 278 -6.78 -7.98 4.70
N VAL A 279 -5.56 -7.69 5.13
CA VAL A 279 -5.24 -6.39 5.74
C VAL A 279 -5.48 -5.25 4.75
N VAL A 280 -4.95 -5.35 3.53
CA VAL A 280 -5.08 -4.33 2.46
C VAL A 280 -6.53 -4.11 2.02
N PHE A 281 -7.32 -5.17 1.86
CA PHE A 281 -8.65 -5.05 1.26
C PHE A 281 -9.81 -5.07 2.26
N VAL A 282 -9.58 -5.45 3.50
CA VAL A 282 -10.63 -5.52 4.52
C VAL A 282 -10.37 -4.56 5.68
N ILE A 283 -9.17 -4.55 6.27
CA ILE A 283 -8.84 -3.71 7.44
C ILE A 283 -8.53 -2.27 6.99
N ALA A 284 -7.53 -2.08 6.16
CA ALA A 284 -7.04 -0.76 5.75
C ALA A 284 -8.11 0.14 5.10
N PRO A 285 -9.04 -0.34 4.25
CA PRO A 285 -10.08 0.52 3.69
C PRO A 285 -11.06 1.09 4.72
N ARG A 286 -11.32 0.37 5.82
CA ARG A 286 -12.16 0.87 6.92
C ARG A 286 -11.46 1.97 7.69
N VAL A 287 -10.18 1.79 7.99
CA VAL A 287 -9.36 2.81 8.68
C VAL A 287 -9.22 4.05 7.81
N ASN A 288 -8.85 3.89 6.53
CA ASN A 288 -8.72 5.01 5.58
C ASN A 288 -10.03 5.77 5.31
N ALA A 289 -11.19 5.13 5.52
CA ALA A 289 -12.47 5.77 5.32
C ALA A 289 -12.70 6.92 6.31
N ALA A 290 -12.24 6.81 7.56
CA ALA A 290 -12.35 7.85 8.56
C ALA A 290 -11.78 9.18 8.06
N GLY A 291 -10.54 9.19 7.56
CA GLY A 291 -9.89 10.39 7.02
C GLY A 291 -10.46 10.89 5.69
N ARG A 292 -11.30 10.10 5.00
CA ARG A 292 -11.96 10.49 3.74
C ARG A 292 -13.37 11.02 3.94
N MET A 293 -14.10 10.49 4.91
CA MET A 293 -15.51 10.79 5.12
C MET A 293 -15.73 11.74 6.30
N ASP A 294 -14.89 11.66 7.36
CA ASP A 294 -15.06 12.42 8.59
C ASP A 294 -13.71 12.75 9.26
N ASP A 295 -13.42 12.14 10.41
CA ASP A 295 -12.30 12.45 11.29
C ASP A 295 -11.43 11.21 11.56
N ALA A 296 -10.18 11.26 11.12
CA ALA A 296 -9.22 10.16 11.28
C ALA A 296 -8.83 9.89 12.75
N ARG A 297 -9.11 10.80 13.69
CA ARG A 297 -8.90 10.54 15.13
C ARG A 297 -9.66 9.31 15.62
N LYS A 298 -10.81 8.98 15.00
CA LYS A 298 -11.55 7.75 15.30
C LYS A 298 -10.71 6.48 15.11
N ALA A 299 -9.82 6.48 14.11
CA ALA A 299 -8.93 5.36 13.85
C ALA A 299 -7.85 5.22 14.95
N VAL A 300 -7.27 6.32 15.40
CA VAL A 300 -6.35 6.29 16.55
C VAL A 300 -7.08 5.80 17.79
N GLN A 301 -8.28 6.35 18.07
CA GLN A 301 -9.09 5.94 19.22
C GLN A 301 -9.41 4.45 19.20
N LEU A 302 -9.73 3.89 18.04
CA LEU A 302 -9.94 2.44 17.87
C LEU A 302 -8.71 1.63 18.31
N PHE A 303 -7.50 2.05 17.92
CA PHE A 303 -6.28 1.28 18.17
C PHE A 303 -5.70 1.47 19.57
N ILE A 304 -6.00 2.58 20.24
CA ILE A 304 -5.57 2.79 21.63
C ILE A 304 -6.57 2.22 22.65
N GLU A 305 -7.81 1.93 22.25
CA GLU A 305 -8.84 1.41 23.14
C GLU A 305 -8.53 -0.05 23.56
N LYS A 306 -8.60 -0.31 24.87
CA LYS A 306 -8.32 -1.62 25.46
C LYS A 306 -9.59 -2.42 25.75
N ASP A 307 -10.71 -1.73 25.94
CA ASP A 307 -12.03 -2.37 26.13
C ASP A 307 -12.59 -2.85 24.79
N GLU A 308 -12.79 -4.16 24.65
CA GLU A 308 -13.29 -4.76 23.39
C GLU A 308 -14.67 -4.23 22.96
N THR A 309 -15.52 -3.85 23.92
CA THR A 309 -16.87 -3.33 23.60
C THR A 309 -16.78 -1.93 23.00
N LYS A 310 -15.93 -1.06 23.56
CA LYS A 310 -15.70 0.28 23.03
C LYS A 310 -14.93 0.23 21.69
N ALA A 311 -13.94 -0.66 21.58
CA ALA A 311 -13.24 -0.89 20.32
C ALA A 311 -14.22 -1.32 19.21
N MET A 312 -15.22 -2.17 19.55
CA MET A 312 -16.26 -2.52 18.60
C MET A 312 -17.10 -1.31 18.16
N GLN A 313 -17.44 -0.40 19.08
CA GLN A 313 -18.19 0.81 18.71
C GLN A 313 -17.40 1.70 17.74
N TYR A 314 -16.10 1.92 17.97
CA TYR A 314 -15.26 2.64 17.02
C TYR A 314 -15.15 1.91 15.68
N ALA A 315 -14.99 0.60 15.70
CA ALA A 315 -14.92 -0.20 14.48
C ALA A 315 -16.23 -0.15 13.66
N GLU A 316 -17.39 -0.10 14.32
CA GLU A 316 -18.69 0.08 13.66
C GLU A 316 -18.81 1.47 13.00
N MET A 317 -18.31 2.54 13.64
CA MET A 317 -18.23 3.86 13.02
C MET A 317 -17.39 3.83 11.74
N LEU A 318 -16.17 3.25 11.80
CA LEU A 318 -15.30 3.12 10.63
C LEU A 318 -15.91 2.22 9.54
N HIS A 319 -16.69 1.22 9.92
CA HIS A 319 -17.40 0.37 8.98
C HIS A 319 -18.52 1.12 8.26
N SER A 320 -19.26 1.99 8.95
CA SER A 320 -20.26 2.90 8.36
C SER A 320 -19.60 3.85 7.36
N ASP A 321 -18.55 4.57 7.80
CA ASP A 321 -17.79 5.48 6.95
C ASP A 321 -17.29 4.78 5.67
N ASN A 322 -16.80 3.54 5.80
CA ASN A 322 -16.34 2.75 4.66
C ASN A 322 -17.50 2.28 3.74
N SER A 323 -18.70 2.05 4.28
CA SER A 323 -19.88 1.71 3.48
C SER A 323 -20.33 2.90 2.66
N GLU A 324 -20.45 4.08 3.27
CA GLU A 324 -20.76 5.34 2.59
C GLU A 324 -19.72 5.66 1.50
N ARG A 325 -18.43 5.50 1.82
CA ARG A 325 -17.35 5.66 0.84
C ARG A 325 -17.50 4.70 -0.35
N LYS A 326 -17.87 3.41 -0.12
CA LYS A 326 -18.07 2.43 -1.18
C LYS A 326 -19.28 2.76 -2.06
N GLU A 327 -20.36 3.23 -1.48
CA GLU A 327 -21.56 3.65 -2.22
C GLU A 327 -21.23 4.85 -3.12
N ALA A 328 -20.57 5.87 -2.56
CA ALA A 328 -20.11 7.03 -3.32
C ALA A 328 -19.13 6.65 -4.44
N ASP A 329 -18.13 5.78 -4.16
CA ASP A 329 -17.18 5.26 -5.15
C ASP A 329 -17.90 4.55 -6.31
N SER A 330 -18.85 3.67 -6.00
CA SER A 330 -19.61 2.91 -7.01
C SER A 330 -20.48 3.82 -7.86
N SER A 331 -21.24 4.74 -7.25
CA SER A 331 -22.10 5.68 -7.95
C SER A 331 -21.30 6.59 -8.87
N ILE A 332 -20.27 7.24 -8.33
CA ILE A 332 -19.43 8.17 -9.09
C ILE A 332 -18.70 7.45 -10.22
N THR A 333 -18.20 6.22 -9.99
CA THR A 333 -17.56 5.43 -11.05
C THR A 333 -18.52 5.10 -12.18
N SER A 334 -19.78 4.71 -11.86
CA SER A 334 -20.81 4.43 -12.87
C SER A 334 -21.15 5.67 -13.70
N GLU A 335 -21.36 6.82 -13.05
CA GLU A 335 -21.62 8.09 -13.72
C GLU A 335 -20.45 8.51 -14.62
N ALA A 336 -19.20 8.39 -14.13
CA ALA A 336 -18.01 8.74 -14.90
C ALA A 336 -17.83 7.83 -16.13
N LEU A 337 -18.12 6.54 -15.99
CA LEU A 337 -18.09 5.59 -17.11
C LEU A 337 -19.19 5.92 -18.14
N GLU A 338 -20.38 6.29 -17.70
CA GLU A 338 -21.46 6.71 -18.59
C GLU A 338 -21.09 7.99 -19.34
N MET A 339 -20.49 8.98 -18.68
CA MET A 339 -19.98 10.20 -19.32
C MET A 339 -18.96 9.87 -20.40
N ILE A 340 -17.99 8.98 -20.11
CA ILE A 340 -16.98 8.58 -21.09
C ILE A 340 -17.61 7.83 -22.26
N ASN A 341 -18.53 6.88 -21.99
CA ASN A 341 -19.18 6.06 -23.02
C ASN A 341 -20.14 6.83 -23.92
N SER A 342 -20.67 7.96 -23.46
CA SER A 342 -21.58 8.81 -24.22
C SER A 342 -20.88 9.87 -25.07
N ASP A 343 -19.56 10.04 -24.91
CA ASP A 343 -18.75 11.02 -25.65
C ASP A 343 -17.69 10.32 -26.52
N GLU A 344 -17.92 10.33 -27.84
CA GLU A 344 -17.03 9.69 -28.81
C GLU A 344 -15.60 10.25 -28.77
N THR A 345 -15.44 11.52 -28.43
CA THR A 345 -14.13 12.16 -28.28
C THR A 345 -13.40 11.59 -27.05
N LEU A 346 -14.12 11.44 -25.93
CA LEU A 346 -13.55 10.87 -24.71
C LEU A 346 -13.21 9.39 -24.91
N ILE A 347 -14.05 8.60 -25.56
CA ILE A 347 -13.76 7.17 -25.83
C ILE A 347 -12.43 7.01 -26.56
N ASN A 348 -12.18 7.81 -27.58
CA ASN A 348 -11.00 7.70 -28.46
C ASN A 348 -9.77 8.44 -27.95
N SER A 349 -9.86 9.13 -26.81
CA SER A 349 -8.75 9.88 -26.22
C SER A 349 -7.71 8.96 -25.57
N LYS A 350 -6.45 9.40 -25.55
CA LYS A 350 -5.35 8.74 -24.81
C LYS A 350 -5.31 9.09 -23.33
N SER A 351 -6.22 9.96 -22.85
CA SER A 351 -6.42 10.29 -21.44
C SER A 351 -7.91 10.41 -21.12
N SER A 352 -8.26 10.42 -19.84
CA SER A 352 -9.61 10.70 -19.39
C SER A 352 -9.59 11.89 -18.43
N VAL A 353 -10.41 12.91 -18.71
CA VAL A 353 -10.69 13.99 -17.76
C VAL A 353 -12.21 14.09 -17.63
N VAL A 354 -12.71 13.83 -16.42
CA VAL A 354 -14.15 13.89 -16.12
C VAL A 354 -14.41 14.84 -14.97
N PHE A 355 -15.50 15.58 -15.04
CA PHE A 355 -15.89 16.58 -14.04
C PHE A 355 -17.38 16.48 -13.73
N ASN A 356 -17.71 16.48 -12.44
CA ASN A 356 -19.06 16.73 -11.96
C ASN A 356 -18.99 17.46 -10.61
N GLU A 357 -19.76 18.52 -10.47
CA GLU A 357 -19.73 19.40 -9.28
C GLU A 357 -20.24 18.72 -8.00
N HIS A 358 -21.05 17.65 -8.12
CA HIS A 358 -21.68 16.97 -7.01
C HIS A 358 -20.90 15.77 -6.47
N TRP A 359 -19.78 15.39 -7.09
CA TRP A 359 -18.99 14.25 -6.64
C TRP A 359 -18.27 14.52 -5.33
N HIS A 360 -18.19 13.50 -4.49
CA HIS A 360 -17.53 13.62 -3.19
C HIS A 360 -15.99 13.69 -3.34
N LYS A 361 -15.38 14.80 -2.88
CA LYS A 361 -13.94 15.08 -3.00
C LYS A 361 -13.05 13.95 -2.44
N GLY A 362 -13.48 13.26 -1.36
CA GLY A 362 -12.72 12.18 -0.72
C GLY A 362 -12.58 10.91 -1.54
N VAL A 363 -13.39 10.76 -2.61
CA VAL A 363 -13.47 9.52 -3.42
C VAL A 363 -12.92 9.68 -4.82
N VAL A 364 -12.80 10.90 -5.35
CA VAL A 364 -12.37 11.13 -6.76
C VAL A 364 -11.04 10.46 -7.12
N GLY A 365 -10.11 10.33 -6.15
CA GLY A 365 -8.85 9.62 -6.38
C GLY A 365 -9.02 8.09 -6.50
N ILE A 366 -10.02 7.50 -5.83
CA ILE A 366 -10.37 6.09 -5.96
C ILE A 366 -11.04 5.88 -7.31
N VAL A 367 -11.97 6.74 -7.67
CA VAL A 367 -12.66 6.72 -8.97
C VAL A 367 -11.65 6.82 -10.13
N ALA A 368 -10.66 7.71 -10.04
CA ALA A 368 -9.59 7.80 -11.04
C ALA A 368 -8.85 6.47 -11.23
N SER A 369 -8.55 5.75 -10.13
CA SER A 369 -7.95 4.41 -10.21
C SER A 369 -8.89 3.39 -10.84
N ARG A 370 -10.20 3.42 -10.52
CA ARG A 370 -11.21 2.55 -11.12
C ARG A 370 -11.35 2.75 -12.62
N LEU A 371 -11.35 4.00 -13.07
CA LEU A 371 -11.44 4.31 -14.49
C LEU A 371 -10.24 3.78 -15.28
N ILE A 372 -9.04 3.75 -14.68
CA ILE A 372 -7.86 3.13 -15.29
C ILE A 372 -8.05 1.61 -15.47
N GLU A 373 -8.72 0.93 -14.56
CA GLU A 373 -9.03 -0.50 -14.72
C GLU A 373 -9.88 -0.78 -15.97
N HIS A 374 -10.70 0.21 -16.41
CA HIS A 374 -11.56 0.09 -17.59
C HIS A 374 -10.88 0.54 -18.89
N TYR A 375 -10.14 1.67 -18.87
CA TYR A 375 -9.61 2.29 -20.08
C TYR A 375 -8.09 2.29 -20.19
N TYR A 376 -7.40 1.93 -19.13
CA TYR A 376 -5.94 1.86 -19.00
C TYR A 376 -5.19 3.04 -19.63
N ARG A 377 -5.50 4.24 -19.18
CA ARG A 377 -4.89 5.49 -19.64
C ARG A 377 -4.83 6.52 -18.51
N PRO A 378 -3.94 7.53 -18.57
CA PRO A 378 -3.88 8.59 -17.56
C PRO A 378 -5.25 9.24 -17.35
N THR A 379 -5.69 9.34 -16.10
CA THR A 379 -7.05 9.74 -15.76
C THR A 379 -7.07 10.81 -14.67
N VAL A 380 -7.86 11.86 -14.90
CA VAL A 380 -8.13 12.95 -13.94
C VAL A 380 -9.62 12.98 -13.64
N VAL A 381 -9.97 12.97 -12.36
CA VAL A 381 -11.36 13.12 -11.88
C VAL A 381 -11.46 14.39 -11.06
N LEU A 382 -12.36 15.28 -11.47
CA LEU A 382 -12.55 16.62 -10.95
C LEU A 382 -13.91 16.76 -10.28
N THR A 383 -13.97 17.56 -9.21
CA THR A 383 -15.23 17.90 -8.53
C THR A 383 -15.18 19.31 -7.91
N ARG A 384 -16.33 19.87 -7.58
CA ARG A 384 -16.43 21.16 -6.89
C ARG A 384 -15.90 21.07 -5.47
N SER A 385 -15.20 22.10 -5.01
CA SER A 385 -14.69 22.24 -3.64
C SER A 385 -14.74 23.72 -3.23
N GLY A 386 -15.87 24.15 -2.69
CA GLY A 386 -16.13 25.58 -2.46
C GLY A 386 -16.18 26.35 -3.78
N ASP A 387 -15.42 27.44 -3.87
CA ASP A 387 -15.34 28.27 -5.08
C ASP A 387 -14.37 27.69 -6.14
N MET A 388 -13.67 26.63 -5.81
CA MET A 388 -12.67 25.98 -6.67
C MET A 388 -13.17 24.63 -7.17
N VAL A 389 -12.45 24.09 -8.16
CA VAL A 389 -12.52 22.70 -8.56
C VAL A 389 -11.27 21.98 -8.03
N ALA A 390 -11.46 20.87 -7.35
CA ALA A 390 -10.38 20.00 -6.88
C ALA A 390 -10.38 18.70 -7.69
N GLY A 391 -9.21 18.13 -7.92
CA GLY A 391 -9.06 16.91 -8.68
C GLY A 391 -8.00 15.97 -8.16
N SER A 392 -8.15 14.73 -8.55
CA SER A 392 -7.14 13.70 -8.35
C SER A 392 -6.84 13.01 -9.67
N ALA A 393 -5.57 12.88 -9.96
CA ALA A 393 -5.06 12.23 -11.16
C ALA A 393 -4.35 10.93 -10.83
N ARG A 394 -4.45 9.95 -11.72
CA ARG A 394 -3.76 8.65 -11.65
C ARG A 394 -3.18 8.32 -13.01
N SER A 395 -2.07 7.59 -13.01
CA SER A 395 -1.35 7.21 -14.21
C SER A 395 -1.35 5.71 -14.46
N VAL A 396 -1.07 5.34 -15.71
CA VAL A 396 -0.66 3.98 -16.07
C VAL A 396 0.83 3.79 -15.76
N THR A 397 1.25 2.54 -15.60
CA THR A 397 2.65 2.21 -15.32
C THR A 397 3.57 2.73 -16.44
N GLY A 398 4.63 3.43 -16.06
CA GLY A 398 5.64 3.93 -16.99
C GLY A 398 5.41 5.36 -17.51
N PHE A 399 4.25 5.99 -17.28
CA PHE A 399 3.97 7.36 -17.70
C PHE A 399 4.10 8.35 -16.54
N ASN A 400 4.92 9.40 -16.73
CA ASN A 400 5.14 10.45 -15.71
C ASN A 400 3.97 11.45 -15.69
N LEU A 401 3.03 11.20 -14.80
CA LEU A 401 1.85 12.03 -14.63
C LEU A 401 2.19 13.45 -14.12
N TYR A 402 3.19 13.56 -13.24
CA TYR A 402 3.57 14.86 -12.67
C TYR A 402 4.02 15.83 -13.77
N GLU A 403 4.84 15.38 -14.72
CA GLU A 403 5.28 16.22 -15.86
C GLU A 403 4.11 16.63 -16.77
N ALA A 404 3.14 15.73 -16.98
CA ALA A 404 1.95 16.05 -17.75
C ALA A 404 1.08 17.11 -17.06
N ILE A 405 0.89 17.01 -15.74
CA ILE A 405 0.19 18.02 -14.93
C ILE A 405 0.98 19.36 -14.93
N TYR A 406 2.30 19.29 -14.77
CA TYR A 406 3.17 20.47 -14.81
C TYR A 406 3.06 21.21 -16.14
N ALA A 407 2.98 20.50 -17.25
CA ALA A 407 2.77 21.11 -18.58
C ALA A 407 1.43 21.84 -18.72
N CYS A 408 0.44 21.54 -17.85
CA CYS A 408 -0.87 22.18 -17.79
C CYS A 408 -0.97 23.27 -16.71
N ARG A 409 0.12 23.64 -16.02
CA ARG A 409 0.13 24.51 -14.85
C ARG A 409 -0.52 25.88 -15.03
N GLU A 410 -0.55 26.39 -16.25
CA GLU A 410 -1.18 27.68 -16.59
C GLU A 410 -2.69 27.71 -16.35
N HIS A 411 -3.33 26.53 -16.32
CA HIS A 411 -4.75 26.36 -16.02
C HIS A 411 -5.02 26.00 -14.55
N LEU A 412 -3.97 25.82 -13.73
CA LEU A 412 -4.05 25.35 -12.36
C LEU A 412 -3.78 26.47 -11.35
N VAL A 413 -4.45 26.41 -10.20
CA VAL A 413 -4.16 27.26 -9.04
C VAL A 413 -3.10 26.59 -8.16
N ALA A 414 -3.23 25.29 -7.95
CA ALA A 414 -2.25 24.48 -7.21
C ALA A 414 -2.22 23.07 -7.76
N TYR A 415 -1.06 22.44 -7.68
CA TYR A 415 -0.86 21.03 -8.03
C TYR A 415 0.30 20.45 -7.22
N GLY A 416 0.26 19.14 -7.02
CA GLY A 416 1.32 18.42 -6.33
C GLY A 416 1.14 16.91 -6.52
N GLY A 417 2.21 16.16 -6.36
CA GLY A 417 2.16 14.71 -6.53
C GLY A 417 3.50 14.12 -6.94
N HIS A 418 3.43 12.93 -7.49
CA HIS A 418 4.57 12.12 -7.91
C HIS A 418 4.31 11.51 -9.29
N PHE A 419 5.20 10.61 -9.72
CA PHE A 419 5.16 9.96 -11.02
C PHE A 419 3.79 9.33 -11.37
N ALA A 420 3.13 8.64 -10.42
CA ALA A 420 1.92 7.85 -10.66
C ALA A 420 0.61 8.51 -10.19
N ALA A 421 0.67 9.53 -9.35
CA ALA A 421 -0.50 10.16 -8.77
C ALA A 421 -0.27 11.65 -8.48
N ALA A 422 -1.29 12.47 -8.73
CA ALA A 422 -1.24 13.90 -8.42
C ALA A 422 -2.60 14.41 -7.91
N GLY A 423 -2.52 15.45 -7.08
CA GLY A 423 -3.65 16.28 -6.70
C GLY A 423 -3.55 17.64 -7.39
N LEU A 424 -4.68 18.25 -7.71
CA LEU A 424 -4.72 19.56 -8.37
C LEU A 424 -5.95 20.37 -7.96
N SER A 425 -5.85 21.68 -8.13
CA SER A 425 -6.98 22.59 -8.02
C SER A 425 -6.94 23.65 -9.12
N LEU A 426 -8.11 24.06 -9.59
CA LEU A 426 -8.26 25.02 -10.67
C LEU A 426 -9.55 25.81 -10.51
N LEU A 427 -9.67 26.90 -11.26
CA LEU A 427 -10.91 27.67 -11.35
C LEU A 427 -11.93 26.91 -12.22
N PRO A 428 -13.24 27.00 -11.93
CA PRO A 428 -14.28 26.32 -12.72
C PRO A 428 -14.25 26.61 -14.22
N GLU A 429 -13.98 27.85 -14.58
CA GLU A 429 -13.86 28.32 -15.97
C GLU A 429 -12.68 27.67 -16.71
N ASN A 430 -11.68 27.19 -16.01
CA ASN A 430 -10.50 26.55 -16.60
C ASN A 430 -10.67 25.06 -16.86
N VAL A 431 -11.75 24.41 -16.42
CA VAL A 431 -11.94 22.95 -16.55
C VAL A 431 -11.84 22.48 -18.01
N ALA A 432 -12.53 23.16 -18.92
CA ALA A 432 -12.53 22.79 -20.34
C ALA A 432 -11.14 22.98 -20.99
N ALA A 433 -10.47 24.11 -20.68
CA ALA A 433 -9.13 24.42 -21.18
C ALA A 433 -8.08 23.42 -20.65
N PHE A 434 -8.13 23.11 -19.37
CA PHE A 434 -7.29 22.10 -18.74
C PHE A 434 -7.50 20.71 -19.37
N SER A 435 -8.76 20.28 -19.53
CA SER A 435 -9.09 18.96 -20.11
C SER A 435 -8.52 18.82 -21.52
N LYS A 436 -8.68 19.85 -22.36
CA LYS A 436 -8.14 19.88 -23.70
C LYS A 436 -6.61 19.80 -23.69
N LYS A 437 -5.97 20.68 -22.91
CA LYS A 437 -4.50 20.74 -22.81
C LYS A 437 -3.90 19.45 -22.28
N PHE A 438 -4.50 18.84 -21.24
CA PHE A 438 -4.03 17.59 -20.67
C PHE A 438 -4.10 16.45 -21.70
N ASN A 439 -5.19 16.36 -22.47
CA ASN A 439 -5.30 15.35 -23.54
C ASN A 439 -4.28 15.56 -24.66
N GLU A 440 -4.01 16.81 -25.06
CA GLU A 440 -2.96 17.15 -26.03
C GLU A 440 -1.58 16.68 -25.51
N VAL A 441 -1.21 17.07 -24.29
CA VAL A 441 0.07 16.71 -23.66
C VAL A 441 0.24 15.20 -23.57
N VAL A 442 -0.78 14.48 -23.08
CA VAL A 442 -0.72 13.01 -23.00
C VAL A 442 -0.60 12.40 -24.39
N SER A 443 -1.38 12.86 -25.37
CA SER A 443 -1.36 12.32 -26.74
C SER A 443 -0.01 12.48 -27.43
N GLU A 444 0.71 13.57 -27.14
CA GLU A 444 2.02 13.87 -27.70
C GLU A 444 3.17 13.14 -26.99
N THR A 445 3.01 12.83 -25.70
CA THR A 445 4.13 12.36 -24.88
C THR A 445 4.06 10.89 -24.46
N ILE A 446 2.86 10.26 -24.50
CA ILE A 446 2.71 8.87 -24.09
C ILE A 446 3.19 7.90 -25.17
N ASP A 447 4.02 6.94 -24.80
CA ASP A 447 4.30 5.78 -25.65
C ASP A 447 3.05 4.90 -25.71
N GLU A 448 2.57 4.57 -26.91
CA GLU A 448 1.36 3.76 -27.11
C GLU A 448 1.42 2.39 -26.44
N ARG A 449 2.63 1.84 -26.28
CA ARG A 449 2.85 0.59 -25.56
C ARG A 449 2.42 0.67 -24.09
N LEU A 450 2.46 1.87 -23.49
CA LEU A 450 2.04 2.11 -22.11
C LEU A 450 0.52 2.14 -21.93
N LEU A 451 -0.24 2.21 -23.03
CA LEU A 451 -1.71 2.11 -23.04
C LEU A 451 -2.21 0.65 -23.05
N ILE A 452 -1.30 -0.32 -23.11
CA ILE A 452 -1.60 -1.74 -23.07
C ILE A 452 -1.12 -2.29 -21.73
N PRO A 453 -2.02 -2.80 -20.86
CA PRO A 453 -1.63 -3.38 -19.57
C PRO A 453 -0.60 -4.49 -19.74
N GLU A 454 0.33 -4.58 -18.82
CA GLU A 454 1.37 -5.60 -18.82
C GLU A 454 1.16 -6.60 -17.67
N ILE A 455 1.34 -7.88 -17.96
CA ILE A 455 1.45 -8.92 -16.93
C ILE A 455 2.91 -9.29 -16.82
N ILE A 456 3.48 -9.05 -15.66
CA ILE A 456 4.82 -9.49 -15.30
C ILE A 456 4.76 -10.95 -14.88
N ILE A 457 5.51 -11.81 -15.55
CA ILE A 457 5.54 -13.26 -15.34
C ILE A 457 6.90 -13.63 -14.77
N ASP A 458 6.91 -14.25 -13.59
CA ASP A 458 8.15 -14.62 -12.91
C ASP A 458 8.86 -15.79 -13.60
N ALA A 459 8.13 -16.82 -14.00
CA ALA A 459 8.75 -17.99 -14.65
C ALA A 459 7.78 -18.78 -15.53
N GLU A 460 8.35 -19.47 -16.54
CA GLU A 460 7.69 -20.57 -17.21
C GLU A 460 7.78 -21.83 -16.34
N ILE A 461 6.68 -22.59 -16.25
CA ILE A 461 6.58 -23.80 -15.41
C ILE A 461 5.89 -24.92 -16.17
N ASN A 462 6.36 -26.17 -15.96
CA ASN A 462 5.67 -27.37 -16.42
C ASN A 462 4.72 -27.90 -15.35
N PHE A 463 3.60 -28.48 -15.74
CA PHE A 463 2.63 -29.06 -14.80
C PHE A 463 3.24 -30.17 -13.94
N THR A 464 4.29 -30.87 -14.40
CA THR A 464 5.05 -31.86 -13.63
C THR A 464 5.73 -31.28 -12.39
N GLU A 465 5.99 -29.97 -12.37
CA GLU A 465 6.58 -29.25 -11.23
C GLU A 465 5.53 -28.80 -10.21
N ILE A 466 4.26 -28.66 -10.62
CA ILE A 466 3.17 -28.18 -9.77
C ILE A 466 2.72 -29.31 -8.84
N LYS A 467 3.39 -29.39 -7.69
CA LYS A 467 3.14 -30.38 -6.63
C LYS A 467 2.94 -29.65 -5.31
N GLU A 468 2.38 -30.34 -4.32
CA GLU A 468 2.21 -29.79 -2.96
C GLU A 468 3.51 -29.24 -2.38
N SER A 469 4.65 -29.93 -2.58
CA SER A 469 5.95 -29.45 -2.09
C SER A 469 6.37 -28.13 -2.73
N PHE A 470 6.09 -27.92 -4.02
CA PHE A 470 6.37 -26.66 -4.71
C PHE A 470 5.43 -25.54 -4.20
N TYR A 471 4.15 -25.84 -4.03
CA TYR A 471 3.18 -24.90 -3.48
C TYR A 471 3.54 -24.49 -2.05
N ASN A 472 3.94 -25.44 -1.20
CA ASN A 472 4.40 -25.16 0.16
C ASN A 472 5.62 -24.23 0.20
N ASN A 473 6.54 -24.36 -0.77
CA ASN A 473 7.65 -23.41 -0.89
C ASN A 473 7.17 -22.02 -1.28
N ILE A 474 6.16 -21.90 -2.18
CA ILE A 474 5.58 -20.61 -2.54
C ILE A 474 4.87 -19.97 -1.33
N THR A 475 4.10 -20.73 -0.56
CA THR A 475 3.41 -20.18 0.63
C THR A 475 4.39 -19.70 1.69
N GLN A 476 5.55 -20.33 1.84
CA GLN A 476 6.62 -19.84 2.73
C GLN A 476 7.27 -18.52 2.27
N MET A 477 7.03 -18.08 1.03
CA MET A 477 7.47 -16.77 0.57
C MET A 477 6.59 -15.62 1.11
N GLU A 478 5.46 -15.91 1.73
CA GLU A 478 4.62 -14.91 2.40
C GLU A 478 5.38 -14.22 3.56
N PRO A 479 5.00 -12.97 3.90
CA PRO A 479 3.94 -12.13 3.34
C PRO A 479 4.27 -11.58 1.94
N PHE A 480 3.26 -11.59 1.06
CA PHE A 480 3.39 -11.00 -0.28
C PHE A 480 3.08 -9.50 -0.26
N GLY A 481 3.69 -8.75 -1.17
CA GLY A 481 3.51 -7.31 -1.33
C GLY A 481 4.45 -6.75 -2.40
N PRO A 482 4.56 -5.42 -2.58
CA PRO A 482 5.49 -4.84 -3.55
C PRO A 482 6.90 -5.42 -3.41
N GLU A 483 7.57 -5.66 -4.53
CA GLU A 483 8.86 -6.35 -4.66
C GLU A 483 8.92 -7.80 -4.13
N ASN A 484 7.84 -8.29 -3.55
CA ASN A 484 7.65 -9.68 -3.14
C ASN A 484 6.24 -10.16 -3.49
N MET A 485 5.76 -9.91 -4.70
CA MET A 485 4.43 -10.33 -5.13
C MET A 485 4.32 -11.86 -5.22
N ARG A 486 3.08 -12.39 -5.08
CA ARG A 486 2.84 -13.82 -5.32
C ARG A 486 3.29 -14.17 -6.74
N PRO A 487 4.11 -15.22 -6.93
CA PRO A 487 4.65 -15.58 -8.24
C PRO A 487 3.58 -15.84 -9.29
N ILE A 488 3.78 -15.28 -10.47
CA ILE A 488 2.95 -15.48 -11.66
C ILE A 488 3.71 -16.39 -12.63
N PHE A 489 3.06 -17.44 -13.07
CA PHE A 489 3.63 -18.45 -13.95
C PHE A 489 2.99 -18.43 -15.33
N ILE A 490 3.73 -18.88 -16.33
CA ILE A 490 3.20 -19.26 -17.64
C ILE A 490 3.42 -20.76 -17.87
N ALA A 491 2.39 -21.45 -18.35
CA ALA A 491 2.52 -22.78 -18.90
C ALA A 491 2.06 -22.78 -20.36
N ARG A 492 2.86 -23.40 -21.23
CA ARG A 492 2.66 -23.36 -22.66
C ARG A 492 2.13 -24.66 -23.23
N ARG A 493 1.48 -24.55 -24.40
CA ARG A 493 0.99 -25.69 -25.19
C ARG A 493 0.07 -26.62 -24.41
N LEU A 494 -0.84 -26.03 -23.65
CA LEU A 494 -1.84 -26.77 -22.90
C LEU A 494 -2.98 -27.19 -23.81
N THR A 495 -3.52 -28.39 -23.59
CA THR A 495 -4.67 -28.89 -24.33
C THR A 495 -5.91 -28.86 -23.43
N GLU A 496 -6.99 -28.29 -23.94
CA GLU A 496 -8.32 -28.37 -23.31
C GLU A 496 -8.84 -29.82 -23.34
N THR A 497 -9.52 -30.25 -22.26
CA THR A 497 -9.90 -31.68 -22.08
C THR A 497 -11.37 -31.96 -22.41
N GLY A 498 -12.17 -30.99 -22.79
CA GLY A 498 -13.63 -31.09 -23.01
C GLY A 498 -14.47 -30.85 -21.73
N TYR A 499 -13.82 -30.56 -20.60
CA TYR A 499 -14.49 -30.35 -19.31
C TYR A 499 -14.44 -28.89 -18.81
N SER A 500 -13.82 -27.98 -19.56
CA SER A 500 -13.85 -26.54 -19.25
C SER A 500 -15.26 -25.98 -19.52
N LYS A 501 -15.69 -25.03 -18.68
CA LYS A 501 -17.03 -24.45 -18.80
C LYS A 501 -17.11 -23.04 -18.25
N ILE A 502 -18.10 -22.29 -18.75
CA ILE A 502 -18.46 -20.99 -18.19
C ILE A 502 -19.26 -21.18 -16.89
N LEU A 503 -18.95 -20.41 -15.87
CA LEU A 503 -19.63 -20.36 -14.59
C LEU A 503 -20.26 -18.98 -14.37
N LYS A 504 -21.54 -18.96 -13.97
CA LYS A 504 -22.28 -17.72 -13.67
C LYS A 504 -22.17 -16.67 -14.78
N GLU A 505 -22.11 -17.11 -16.04
CA GLU A 505 -22.00 -16.28 -17.25
C GLU A 505 -20.76 -15.36 -17.32
N LEU A 506 -19.93 -15.31 -16.29
CA LEU A 506 -18.80 -14.39 -16.13
C LEU A 506 -17.44 -15.06 -16.03
N HIS A 507 -17.39 -16.24 -15.41
CA HIS A 507 -16.13 -16.89 -15.05
C HIS A 507 -15.91 -18.13 -15.88
N VAL A 508 -14.65 -18.58 -15.98
CA VAL A 508 -14.32 -19.82 -16.68
C VAL A 508 -13.69 -20.81 -15.71
N ARG A 509 -14.26 -22.01 -15.63
CA ARG A 509 -13.58 -23.17 -15.07
C ARG A 509 -12.74 -23.80 -16.17
N PHE A 510 -11.44 -23.85 -15.98
CA PHE A 510 -10.48 -24.53 -16.85
C PHE A 510 -10.26 -25.96 -16.39
N VAL A 511 -10.17 -26.89 -17.34
CA VAL A 511 -9.66 -28.25 -17.13
C VAL A 511 -8.70 -28.51 -18.27
N VAL A 512 -7.42 -28.30 -18.02
CA VAL A 512 -6.38 -28.28 -19.04
C VAL A 512 -5.29 -29.31 -18.73
N LYS A 513 -4.68 -29.82 -19.78
CA LYS A 513 -3.70 -30.89 -19.71
C LYS A 513 -2.38 -30.45 -20.34
N GLN A 514 -1.28 -30.82 -19.69
CA GLN A 514 0.07 -30.74 -20.26
C GLN A 514 0.72 -32.15 -20.09
N GLN A 515 1.14 -32.73 -21.20
CA GLN A 515 1.62 -34.14 -21.22
C GLN A 515 0.58 -35.09 -20.59
N HIS A 516 0.88 -35.70 -19.44
CA HIS A 516 0.00 -36.65 -18.75
C HIS A 516 -0.71 -36.05 -17.51
N ILE A 517 -0.43 -34.75 -17.16
CA ILE A 517 -0.97 -34.08 -15.97
C ILE A 517 -2.12 -33.16 -16.37
N THR A 518 -3.24 -33.36 -15.71
CA THR A 518 -4.43 -32.49 -15.83
C THR A 518 -4.59 -31.66 -14.57
N LEU A 519 -4.77 -30.35 -14.74
CA LEU A 519 -5.03 -29.42 -13.64
C LEU A 519 -6.35 -28.67 -13.87
N ASN A 520 -7.03 -28.39 -12.75
CA ASN A 520 -8.18 -27.49 -12.74
C ASN A 520 -7.70 -26.04 -12.57
N GLY A 521 -8.46 -25.11 -13.15
CA GLY A 521 -8.23 -23.69 -12.98
C GLY A 521 -9.53 -22.92 -12.87
N ILE A 522 -9.43 -21.68 -12.37
CA ILE A 522 -10.51 -20.69 -12.35
C ILE A 522 -10.00 -19.38 -12.92
N GLY A 523 -10.71 -18.84 -13.89
CA GLY A 523 -10.49 -17.50 -14.43
C GLY A 523 -11.71 -16.64 -14.15
N PHE A 524 -11.54 -15.59 -13.36
CA PHE A 524 -12.61 -14.67 -13.03
C PHE A 524 -12.80 -13.64 -14.14
N ASN A 525 -14.06 -13.36 -14.51
CA ASN A 525 -14.45 -12.40 -15.55
C ASN A 525 -13.75 -12.65 -16.91
N MET A 526 -13.65 -13.93 -17.30
CA MET A 526 -12.96 -14.37 -18.52
C MET A 526 -13.88 -15.10 -19.52
N ALA A 527 -15.20 -15.02 -19.32
CA ALA A 527 -16.15 -15.70 -20.19
C ALA A 527 -16.02 -15.27 -21.67
N ASP A 528 -15.64 -14.02 -21.91
CA ASP A 528 -15.34 -13.48 -23.24
C ASP A 528 -14.18 -14.19 -23.96
N LYS A 529 -13.25 -14.81 -23.22
CA LYS A 529 -12.10 -15.55 -23.75
C LYS A 529 -12.33 -17.06 -23.88
N PHE A 530 -13.50 -17.56 -23.46
CA PHE A 530 -13.80 -19.00 -23.51
C PHE A 530 -13.74 -19.60 -24.91
N TYR A 531 -14.00 -18.80 -25.95
CA TYR A 531 -13.91 -19.21 -27.35
C TYR A 531 -12.53 -19.76 -27.73
N LEU A 532 -11.44 -19.28 -27.07
CA LEU A 532 -10.07 -19.79 -27.33
C LEU A 532 -9.93 -21.28 -27.01
N LEU A 533 -10.62 -21.76 -25.95
CA LEU A 533 -10.65 -23.18 -25.58
C LEU A 533 -11.45 -24.01 -26.59
N ASN A 534 -12.50 -23.44 -27.18
CA ASN A 534 -13.34 -24.12 -28.19
C ASN A 534 -12.66 -24.27 -29.55
N MET A 535 -11.55 -23.55 -29.80
CA MET A 535 -10.80 -23.66 -31.06
C MET A 535 -10.05 -24.99 -31.23
N GLN A 536 -9.98 -25.82 -30.18
CA GLN A 536 -9.27 -27.11 -30.18
C GLN A 536 -7.78 -26.99 -30.57
N LYS A 537 -7.20 -25.83 -30.32
CA LYS A 537 -5.77 -25.55 -30.50
C LYS A 537 -5.10 -25.49 -29.12
N PRO A 538 -3.79 -25.75 -29.06
CA PRO A 538 -3.05 -25.54 -27.82
C PRO A 538 -3.15 -24.10 -27.35
N VAL A 539 -3.22 -23.89 -26.02
CA VAL A 539 -3.27 -22.59 -25.40
C VAL A 539 -2.13 -22.41 -24.40
N ASP A 540 -1.73 -21.17 -24.21
CA ASP A 540 -0.82 -20.75 -23.15
C ASP A 540 -1.64 -20.08 -22.05
N LEU A 541 -1.40 -20.42 -20.80
CA LEU A 541 -2.05 -19.83 -19.65
C LEU A 541 -1.05 -19.09 -18.77
N VAL A 542 -1.43 -17.90 -18.33
CA VAL A 542 -0.77 -17.14 -17.26
C VAL A 542 -1.61 -17.26 -15.99
N PHE A 543 -1.00 -17.67 -14.89
CA PHE A 543 -1.72 -18.01 -13.66
C PHE A 543 -0.85 -17.88 -12.40
N THR A 544 -1.51 -17.80 -11.25
CA THR A 544 -0.92 -18.13 -9.95
C THR A 544 -1.40 -19.51 -9.51
N ILE A 545 -0.62 -20.18 -8.63
CA ILE A 545 -1.02 -21.43 -8.03
C ILE A 545 -1.70 -21.14 -6.70
N ASP A 546 -2.85 -21.76 -6.47
CA ASP A 546 -3.63 -21.60 -5.25
C ASP A 546 -4.14 -22.96 -4.75
N GLU A 547 -4.61 -23.02 -3.52
CA GLU A 547 -5.25 -24.21 -2.94
C GLU A 547 -6.77 -24.00 -2.94
N ASN A 548 -7.48 -24.97 -3.46
CA ASN A 548 -8.93 -25.02 -3.38
C ASN A 548 -9.35 -26.08 -2.37
N GLU A 549 -10.11 -25.69 -1.37
CA GLU A 549 -10.68 -26.58 -0.37
C GLU A 549 -12.16 -26.78 -0.65
N TRP A 550 -12.56 -28.04 -0.84
CA TRP A 550 -13.95 -28.45 -1.03
C TRP A 550 -14.28 -29.67 -0.17
N GLN A 551 -15.22 -29.51 0.74
CA GLN A 551 -15.64 -30.57 1.68
C GLN A 551 -14.47 -31.21 2.46
N GLY A 552 -13.49 -30.37 2.87
CA GLY A 552 -12.30 -30.81 3.58
C GLY A 552 -11.19 -31.41 2.69
N ASN A 553 -11.42 -31.55 1.39
CA ASN A 553 -10.40 -32.01 0.44
C ASN A 553 -9.67 -30.80 -0.16
N LYS A 554 -8.36 -30.78 0.00
CA LYS A 554 -7.48 -29.75 -0.55
C LYS A 554 -6.88 -30.21 -1.87
N THR A 555 -6.96 -29.37 -2.88
CA THR A 555 -6.38 -29.61 -4.20
C THR A 555 -5.73 -28.36 -4.75
N LEU A 556 -4.62 -28.50 -5.46
CA LEU A 556 -4.00 -27.38 -6.15
C LEU A 556 -4.86 -26.94 -7.34
N GLN A 557 -5.01 -25.66 -7.52
CA GLN A 557 -5.80 -25.04 -8.57
C GLN A 557 -5.03 -23.88 -9.21
N LEU A 558 -5.16 -23.72 -10.53
CA LEU A 558 -4.64 -22.58 -11.25
C LEU A 558 -5.62 -21.40 -11.11
N LYS A 559 -5.19 -20.27 -10.56
CA LYS A 559 -5.94 -19.01 -10.65
C LYS A 559 -5.49 -18.29 -11.91
N VAL A 560 -6.26 -18.48 -12.99
CA VAL A 560 -5.89 -18.01 -14.33
C VAL A 560 -6.07 -16.48 -14.41
N ILE A 561 -5.05 -15.81 -14.91
CA ILE A 561 -4.99 -14.34 -15.09
C ILE A 561 -5.22 -13.98 -16.56
N ASP A 562 -4.71 -14.80 -17.48
CA ASP A 562 -4.87 -14.58 -18.92
C ASP A 562 -4.66 -15.88 -19.72
N ILE A 563 -5.16 -15.89 -20.96
CA ILE A 563 -5.09 -16.99 -21.91
C ILE A 563 -4.82 -16.49 -23.33
N ARG A 564 -3.99 -17.20 -24.10
CA ARG A 564 -3.78 -17.01 -25.54
C ARG A 564 -3.68 -18.35 -26.25
N LEU A 565 -3.85 -18.34 -27.56
CA LEU A 565 -3.42 -19.48 -28.39
C LEU A 565 -1.90 -19.61 -28.32
N SER A 566 -1.41 -20.86 -28.28
CA SER A 566 0.04 -21.10 -28.39
C SER A 566 0.50 -20.82 -29.81
N ASP A 567 1.68 -20.21 -29.94
CA ASP A 567 2.36 -19.99 -31.23
C ASP A 567 2.86 -21.31 -31.85
#